data_ac1065d4347bcd34a94de4ec70b5e7ab
#
_entry.id   ac1065d4347bcd34a94de4ec70b5e7ab
#
_cell.length_a   1.000
_cell.length_b   1.000
_cell.length_c   1.000
_cell.angle_alpha   90.00
_cell.angle_beta   90.00
_cell.angle_gamma   90.00
#
_symmetry.space_group_name_H-M   'P 1'
#
loop_
_entity.id
_entity.type
_entity.pdbx_description
1 polymer ?
#
loop_
_entity_poly.entity_id
_entity_poly.type
_entity_poly.pdbx_seq_one_letter_code
_entity_poly.pdbx_strand_id
1 'polypeptide(L)'
;MEKMTMDKLVNFCKQYGFIFQGSEIYGGLANTWDFGPVGALLKDNVKKAWIKKFIQEDENNVGLDSAILMNPKTWEASGHLKTFSDPLIDCRECKTRHRADNLINNYSKSLIGDSMTQDEMMEYIKENKVPCPKCGKSNFTDIRQFNLMFKTFQGVTEDAKSTIYLRPETAQGIFVNFLNVQRSMRLKVPFGIGQVGKSFRNEITPGNFIFRVREFEQMELEFFCKPGTELDWHKYYKEYCYNYLLSLGIDKDKLRLRDHSKEELSFYSNATTDIEYLFPFGWGELWGIASRTDYDLTCHQKVSGKSMEYLDPETNERYIPYVIEPSVGVERTFLTVLCDAYXXXXVRQEKL
;
A
#
# COMPACT_ATOMS: atom_id res chain seq x y z
N MET A 1 -20.65 -0.13 -27.00
CA MET A 1 -19.53 0.74 -26.56
C MET A 1 -18.24 -0.06 -26.49
N GLU A 2 -17.18 0.46 -27.06
CA GLU A 2 -15.90 -0.23 -27.06
C GLU A 2 -15.30 -0.25 -25.64
N LYS A 3 -14.92 -1.42 -25.20
CA LYS A 3 -14.39 -1.62 -23.85
C LYS A 3 -13.07 -0.86 -23.67
N MET A 4 -12.91 -0.15 -22.54
CA MET A 4 -11.65 0.49 -22.21
C MET A 4 -10.58 -0.55 -21.93
N THR A 5 -9.41 -0.40 -22.55
CA THR A 5 -8.24 -1.22 -22.28
C THR A 5 -7.16 -0.37 -21.62
N MET A 6 -6.21 -1.02 -20.97
CA MET A 6 -5.07 -0.29 -20.36
C MET A 6 -4.28 0.46 -21.43
N ASP A 7 -4.10 -0.13 -22.62
CA ASP A 7 -3.35 0.52 -23.70
C ASP A 7 -4.02 1.83 -24.15
N LYS A 8 -5.35 1.83 -24.28
CA LYS A 8 -6.11 3.04 -24.63
C LYS A 8 -5.93 4.11 -23.55
N LEU A 9 -6.00 3.71 -22.29
CA LEU A 9 -5.85 4.63 -21.17
C LEU A 9 -4.44 5.25 -21.13
N VAL A 10 -3.40 4.42 -21.31
CA VAL A 10 -2.01 4.89 -21.34
C VAL A 10 -1.81 5.90 -22.48
N ASN A 11 -2.30 5.58 -23.67
CA ASN A 11 -2.19 6.46 -24.82
C ASN A 11 -2.92 7.80 -24.59
N PHE A 12 -4.11 7.73 -24.02
CA PHE A 12 -4.90 8.92 -23.68
C PHE A 12 -4.11 9.78 -22.68
N CYS A 13 -3.57 9.18 -21.63
CA CYS A 13 -2.81 9.90 -20.61
C CYS A 13 -1.60 10.61 -21.19
N LYS A 14 -0.89 9.94 -22.09
CA LYS A 14 0.28 10.52 -22.75
C LYS A 14 -0.12 11.68 -23.66
N GLN A 15 -1.16 11.47 -24.47
CA GLN A 15 -1.61 12.47 -25.47
C GLN A 15 -2.09 13.76 -24.80
N TYR A 16 -2.75 13.65 -23.66
CA TYR A 16 -3.41 14.80 -23.04
C TYR A 16 -2.69 15.35 -21.81
N GLY A 17 -1.43 14.98 -21.62
CA GLY A 17 -0.59 15.59 -20.59
C GLY A 17 -0.88 15.11 -19.17
N PHE A 18 -1.46 13.93 -19.03
CA PHE A 18 -1.68 13.33 -17.72
C PHE A 18 -0.45 12.61 -17.19
N ILE A 19 0.09 11.67 -17.97
CA ILE A 19 1.20 10.82 -17.51
C ILE A 19 2.13 10.56 -18.70
N PHE A 20 3.44 10.69 -18.47
CA PHE A 20 4.50 10.35 -19.43
C PHE A 20 5.37 9.24 -18.86
N GLN A 21 6.03 8.51 -19.73
CA GLN A 21 7.04 7.53 -19.28
C GLN A 21 8.21 8.31 -18.64
N GLY A 22 8.65 7.87 -17.47
CA GLY A 22 9.77 8.52 -16.80
C GLY A 22 11.06 8.40 -17.58
N SER A 23 11.77 9.54 -17.75
CA SER A 23 13.05 9.60 -18.49
C SER A 23 12.90 9.12 -19.94
N GLU A 24 11.79 9.44 -20.59
CA GLU A 24 11.45 8.94 -21.93
C GLU A 24 12.55 9.18 -22.97
N ILE A 25 13.22 10.35 -22.91
CA ILE A 25 14.26 10.71 -23.89
C ILE A 25 15.48 9.76 -23.86
N TYR A 26 15.64 9.02 -22.76
CA TYR A 26 16.73 8.04 -22.60
C TYR A 26 16.22 6.60 -22.75
N GLY A 27 15.02 6.42 -23.30
CA GLY A 27 14.41 5.12 -23.44
C GLY A 27 13.59 4.68 -22.23
N GLY A 28 13.47 5.56 -21.25
CA GLY A 28 12.69 5.33 -20.05
C GLY A 28 13.39 4.48 -18.99
N LEU A 29 12.78 4.42 -17.83
CA LEU A 29 13.13 3.49 -16.77
C LEU A 29 11.87 2.68 -16.47
N ALA A 30 11.99 1.35 -16.51
CA ALA A 30 10.83 0.46 -16.43
C ALA A 30 9.94 0.77 -15.23
N ASN A 31 8.66 0.95 -15.50
CA ASN A 31 7.60 1.19 -14.50
C ASN A 31 7.86 2.45 -13.67
N THR A 32 8.45 3.45 -14.29
CA THR A 32 8.65 4.79 -13.73
C THR A 32 7.85 5.77 -14.58
N TRP A 33 7.06 6.61 -13.94
CA TRP A 33 6.10 7.49 -14.62
C TRP A 33 6.21 8.90 -14.07
N ASP A 34 6.11 9.88 -14.96
CA ASP A 34 6.05 11.30 -14.62
C ASP A 34 4.61 11.78 -14.80
N PHE A 35 4.12 12.60 -13.87
CA PHE A 35 2.81 13.21 -13.99
C PHE A 35 2.97 14.55 -14.72
N GLY A 36 2.30 14.67 -15.86
CA GLY A 36 2.38 15.86 -16.70
C GLY A 36 1.58 17.04 -16.14
N PRO A 37 1.46 18.13 -16.92
CA PRO A 37 0.79 19.33 -16.39
C PRO A 37 -0.64 19.10 -15.92
N VAL A 38 -1.44 18.32 -16.64
CA VAL A 38 -2.82 18.00 -16.24
C VAL A 38 -2.83 16.96 -15.13
N GLY A 39 -1.98 15.95 -15.25
CA GLY A 39 -1.87 14.89 -14.25
C GLY A 39 -1.42 15.41 -12.90
N ALA A 40 -0.48 16.35 -12.86
CA ALA A 40 0.00 16.94 -11.61
C ALA A 40 -1.13 17.68 -10.88
N LEU A 41 -1.98 18.39 -11.62
CA LEU A 41 -3.14 19.07 -11.04
C LEU A 41 -4.14 18.08 -10.48
N LEU A 42 -4.46 17.03 -11.23
CA LEU A 42 -5.41 16.01 -10.76
C LEU A 42 -4.84 15.28 -9.54
N LYS A 43 -3.56 14.94 -9.56
CA LYS A 43 -2.90 14.27 -8.42
C LYS A 43 -2.96 15.13 -7.15
N ASP A 44 -2.70 16.44 -7.31
CA ASP A 44 -2.78 17.40 -6.20
C ASP A 44 -4.21 17.46 -5.65
N ASN A 45 -5.22 17.49 -6.54
CA ASN A 45 -6.63 17.50 -6.12
C ASN A 45 -7.01 16.22 -5.37
N VAL A 46 -6.50 15.07 -5.79
CA VAL A 46 -6.72 13.79 -5.10
C VAL A 46 -6.21 13.88 -3.66
N LYS A 47 -4.98 14.39 -3.50
CA LYS A 47 -4.37 14.52 -2.16
C LYS A 47 -5.12 15.53 -1.30
N LYS A 48 -5.49 16.67 -1.86
CA LYS A 48 -6.24 17.73 -1.14
C LYS A 48 -7.60 17.23 -0.68
N ALA A 49 -8.31 16.49 -1.52
CA ALA A 49 -9.62 15.94 -1.17
C ALA A 49 -9.52 14.99 0.03
N TRP A 50 -8.49 14.13 0.03
CA TRP A 50 -8.28 13.20 1.15
C TRP A 50 -7.92 13.96 2.44
N ILE A 51 -7.01 14.94 2.35
CA ILE A 51 -6.61 15.75 3.52
C ILE A 51 -7.82 16.45 4.10
N LYS A 52 -8.65 17.02 3.23
CA LYS A 52 -9.88 17.70 3.67
C LYS A 52 -10.78 16.74 4.42
N LYS A 53 -11.05 15.58 3.84
CA LYS A 53 -12.03 14.61 4.38
C LYS A 53 -11.55 13.92 5.64
N PHE A 54 -10.29 13.47 5.66
CA PHE A 54 -9.77 12.61 6.75
C PHE A 54 -9.10 13.40 7.87
N ILE A 55 -8.68 14.64 7.61
CA ILE A 55 -7.97 15.43 8.60
C ILE A 55 -8.75 16.70 8.96
N GLN A 56 -9.08 17.53 7.96
CA GLN A 56 -9.63 18.85 8.23
C GLN A 56 -11.09 18.83 8.68
N GLU A 57 -11.88 17.92 8.19
CA GLU A 57 -13.31 17.79 8.55
C GLU A 57 -13.53 17.00 9.84
N ASP A 58 -12.50 16.34 10.36
CA ASP A 58 -12.60 15.52 11.58
C ASP A 58 -11.83 16.23 12.70
N GLU A 59 -12.53 16.68 13.73
CA GLU A 59 -11.92 17.41 14.84
C GLU A 59 -10.95 16.57 15.69
N ASN A 60 -11.01 15.25 15.56
CA ASN A 60 -10.16 14.34 16.33
C ASN A 60 -8.90 13.90 15.57
N ASN A 61 -8.79 14.27 14.29
CA ASN A 61 -7.65 13.85 13.48
C ASN A 61 -6.71 15.02 13.20
N VAL A 62 -5.43 14.73 13.15
CA VAL A 62 -4.38 15.72 12.86
C VAL A 62 -3.46 15.18 11.76
N GLY A 63 -2.67 16.07 11.18
CA GLY A 63 -1.73 15.72 10.13
C GLY A 63 -0.30 15.62 10.64
N LEU A 64 0.52 14.90 9.89
CA LEU A 64 1.95 14.73 10.15
C LEU A 64 2.69 14.67 8.82
N ASP A 65 3.90 15.16 8.78
CA ASP A 65 4.80 15.02 7.64
C ASP A 65 6.15 14.54 8.17
N SER A 66 6.30 13.23 8.29
CA SER A 66 7.54 12.63 8.79
C SER A 66 8.57 12.48 7.67
N ALA A 67 9.83 12.37 8.05
CA ALA A 67 10.93 12.22 7.10
C ALA A 67 10.86 10.86 6.39
N ILE A 68 11.28 10.85 5.12
CA ILE A 68 11.44 9.59 4.36
C ILE A 68 12.60 8.78 4.94
N LEU A 69 13.71 9.47 5.24
CA LEU A 69 14.91 8.84 5.79
C LEU A 69 14.79 8.78 7.31
N MET A 70 14.81 7.57 7.83
CA MET A 70 14.55 7.32 9.26
C MET A 70 15.65 6.45 9.83
N ASN A 71 15.82 6.50 11.15
CA ASN A 71 16.75 5.61 11.83
C ASN A 71 16.44 4.16 11.46
N PRO A 72 17.43 3.37 11.00
CA PRO A 72 17.17 1.97 10.59
C PRO A 72 16.53 1.11 11.66
N LYS A 73 16.64 1.46 12.95
CA LYS A 73 15.95 0.75 14.03
C LYS A 73 14.45 0.78 13.90
N THR A 74 13.90 1.79 13.21
CA THR A 74 12.48 1.86 12.90
C THR A 74 12.04 0.63 12.11
N TRP A 75 12.85 0.23 11.13
CA TRP A 75 12.53 -0.89 10.24
C TRP A 75 12.87 -2.25 10.87
N GLU A 76 13.83 -2.25 11.79
CA GLU A 76 14.08 -3.42 12.64
C GLU A 76 12.86 -3.68 13.56
N ALA A 77 12.40 -2.63 14.24
CA ALA A 77 11.26 -2.72 15.16
C ALA A 77 9.98 -3.15 14.45
N SER A 78 9.69 -2.55 13.31
CA SER A 78 8.47 -2.85 12.53
C SER A 78 8.49 -4.25 11.91
N GLY A 79 9.66 -4.87 11.80
CA GLY A 79 9.81 -6.18 11.16
C GLY A 79 10.10 -6.11 9.66
N HIS A 80 10.13 -4.93 9.06
CA HIS A 80 10.34 -4.80 7.62
C HIS A 80 11.68 -5.39 7.16
N LEU A 81 12.74 -5.21 7.95
CA LEU A 81 14.06 -5.75 7.58
C LEU A 81 14.05 -7.27 7.52
N LYS A 82 13.23 -7.91 8.34
CA LYS A 82 13.20 -9.39 8.47
C LYS A 82 12.14 -10.04 7.58
N THR A 83 10.97 -9.43 7.46
CA THR A 83 9.80 -10.10 6.87
C THR A 83 9.23 -9.43 5.62
N PHE A 84 9.66 -8.21 5.30
CA PHE A 84 9.11 -7.49 4.13
C PHE A 84 9.82 -7.96 2.86
N SER A 85 9.48 -9.19 2.44
CA SER A 85 10.16 -9.85 1.31
C SER A 85 9.18 -10.67 0.50
N ASP A 86 9.51 -10.85 -0.77
CA ASP A 86 8.77 -11.72 -1.67
C ASP A 86 9.59 -12.98 -2.00
N PRO A 87 8.94 -14.13 -2.15
CA PRO A 87 9.64 -15.35 -2.56
C PRO A 87 9.96 -15.30 -4.07
N LEU A 88 11.23 -15.11 -4.40
CA LEU A 88 11.73 -14.94 -5.76
C LEU A 88 12.20 -16.26 -6.34
N ILE A 89 11.74 -16.59 -7.57
CA ILE A 89 12.14 -17.80 -8.28
C ILE A 89 12.39 -17.45 -9.75
N ASP A 90 13.44 -18.02 -10.36
CA ASP A 90 13.79 -17.76 -11.76
C ASP A 90 13.58 -19.03 -12.59
N CYS A 91 13.00 -18.88 -13.77
CA CYS A 91 12.96 -19.97 -14.75
C CYS A 91 14.37 -20.15 -15.34
N ARG A 92 14.92 -21.36 -15.25
CA ARG A 92 16.27 -21.65 -15.75
C ARG A 92 16.33 -21.61 -17.29
N GLU A 93 15.19 -21.81 -17.96
CA GLU A 93 15.12 -21.87 -19.42
C GLU A 93 15.07 -20.46 -20.04
N CYS A 94 14.05 -19.67 -19.71
CA CYS A 94 13.84 -18.37 -20.33
C CYS A 94 14.34 -17.19 -19.48
N LYS A 95 14.92 -17.48 -18.32
CA LYS A 95 15.50 -16.49 -17.39
C LYS A 95 14.49 -15.50 -16.83
N THR A 96 13.21 -15.75 -17.00
CA THR A 96 12.16 -14.87 -16.47
C THR A 96 12.02 -15.07 -14.97
N ARG A 97 11.88 -13.96 -14.28
CA ARG A 97 11.76 -13.89 -12.82
C ARG A 97 10.29 -13.87 -12.43
N HIS A 98 9.94 -14.61 -11.37
CA HIS A 98 8.56 -14.71 -10.87
C HIS A 98 8.54 -14.64 -9.35
N ARG A 99 7.38 -14.28 -8.82
CA ARG A 99 7.06 -14.52 -7.41
C ARG A 99 6.53 -15.96 -7.34
N ALA A 100 7.09 -16.76 -6.45
CA ALA A 100 6.72 -18.18 -6.34
C ALA A 100 5.28 -18.37 -5.87
N ASP A 101 4.83 -17.52 -4.91
CA ASP A 101 3.45 -17.56 -4.44
C ASP A 101 2.46 -17.27 -5.58
N ASN A 102 2.71 -16.23 -6.38
CA ASN A 102 1.87 -15.88 -7.53
C ASN A 102 1.87 -17.01 -8.59
N LEU A 103 3.03 -17.64 -8.80
CA LEU A 103 3.15 -18.76 -9.73
C LEU A 103 2.21 -19.90 -9.33
N ILE A 104 2.19 -20.23 -8.04
CA ILE A 104 1.35 -21.28 -7.46
C ILE A 104 -0.13 -20.85 -7.52
N ASN A 105 -0.44 -19.63 -7.13
CA ASN A 105 -1.81 -19.12 -7.10
C ASN A 105 -2.45 -19.15 -8.50
N ASN A 106 -1.69 -18.72 -9.49
CA ASN A 106 -2.17 -18.72 -10.88
C ASN A 106 -2.40 -20.13 -11.40
N TYR A 107 -1.53 -21.06 -11.03
CA TYR A 107 -1.64 -22.47 -11.45
C TYR A 107 -2.83 -23.15 -10.77
N SER A 108 -2.96 -22.99 -9.46
CA SER A 108 -4.01 -23.64 -8.66
C SER A 108 -5.37 -22.93 -8.78
N LYS A 109 -5.37 -21.69 -9.28
CA LYS A 109 -6.55 -20.80 -9.36
C LYS A 109 -7.14 -20.54 -7.97
N SER A 110 -6.26 -20.43 -6.97
CA SER A 110 -6.62 -20.17 -5.58
C SER A 110 -5.43 -19.46 -4.90
N LEU A 111 -5.61 -19.00 -3.68
CA LEU A 111 -4.57 -18.24 -2.97
C LEU A 111 -3.73 -19.12 -2.01
N ILE A 112 -3.59 -20.40 -2.31
CA ILE A 112 -2.87 -21.33 -1.43
C ILE A 112 -1.38 -20.98 -1.28
N GLY A 113 -0.78 -20.37 -2.31
CA GLY A 113 0.62 -19.96 -2.25
C GLY A 113 0.91 -18.94 -1.15
N ASP A 114 -0.09 -18.11 -0.83
CA ASP A 114 0.09 -17.04 0.16
C ASP A 114 0.34 -17.57 1.58
N SER A 115 -0.13 -18.77 1.87
CA SER A 115 0.01 -19.39 3.20
C SER A 115 1.15 -20.40 3.28
N MET A 116 1.83 -20.67 2.17
CA MET A 116 2.90 -21.68 2.12
C MET A 116 4.24 -21.13 2.59
N THR A 117 5.00 -21.96 3.28
CA THR A 117 6.41 -21.70 3.54
C THR A 117 7.21 -21.85 2.25
N GLN A 118 8.45 -21.36 2.26
CA GLN A 118 9.34 -21.46 1.11
C GLN A 118 9.54 -22.92 0.66
N ASP A 119 9.71 -23.83 1.62
CA ASP A 119 9.92 -25.25 1.34
C ASP A 119 8.66 -25.89 0.73
N GLU A 120 7.48 -25.55 1.30
CA GLU A 120 6.19 -26.02 0.76
C GLU A 120 5.96 -25.51 -0.67
N MET A 121 6.31 -24.25 -0.95
CA MET A 121 6.23 -23.71 -2.31
C MET A 121 7.11 -24.49 -3.28
N MET A 122 8.37 -24.76 -2.88
CA MET A 122 9.30 -25.51 -3.72
C MET A 122 8.78 -26.92 -4.01
N GLU A 123 8.28 -27.59 -2.98
CA GLU A 123 7.70 -28.95 -3.12
C GLU A 123 6.50 -28.92 -4.05
N TYR A 124 5.58 -27.99 -3.83
CA TYR A 124 4.37 -27.84 -4.67
C TYR A 124 4.73 -27.63 -6.15
N ILE A 125 5.67 -26.71 -6.42
CA ILE A 125 6.09 -26.41 -7.80
C ILE A 125 6.68 -27.64 -8.47
N LYS A 126 7.52 -28.42 -7.76
CA LYS A 126 8.14 -29.63 -8.28
C LYS A 126 7.12 -30.74 -8.53
N GLU A 127 6.29 -31.04 -7.52
CA GLU A 127 5.32 -32.14 -7.60
C GLU A 127 4.28 -31.90 -8.70
N ASN A 128 3.79 -30.69 -8.81
CA ASN A 128 2.75 -30.35 -9.78
C ASN A 128 3.31 -29.94 -11.14
N LYS A 129 4.64 -29.92 -11.28
CA LYS A 129 5.33 -29.50 -12.51
C LYS A 129 4.78 -28.16 -13.02
N VAL A 130 4.62 -27.21 -12.10
CA VAL A 130 4.04 -25.90 -12.41
C VAL A 130 4.81 -25.25 -13.56
N PRO A 131 4.15 -24.90 -14.68
CA PRO A 131 4.87 -24.38 -15.85
C PRO A 131 5.19 -22.89 -15.69
N CYS A 132 6.29 -22.48 -16.26
CA CYS A 132 6.63 -21.07 -16.41
C CYS A 132 5.60 -20.42 -17.35
N PRO A 133 4.92 -19.35 -16.92
CA PRO A 133 3.91 -18.69 -17.77
C PRO A 133 4.48 -18.18 -19.11
N LYS A 134 5.79 -17.92 -19.18
CA LYS A 134 6.41 -17.35 -20.37
C LYS A 134 6.82 -18.43 -21.39
N CYS A 135 7.46 -19.52 -20.93
CA CYS A 135 8.01 -20.52 -21.86
C CYS A 135 7.40 -21.92 -21.73
N GLY A 136 6.52 -22.12 -20.75
CA GLY A 136 5.83 -23.39 -20.55
C GLY A 136 6.65 -24.51 -19.91
N LYS A 137 7.94 -24.29 -19.65
CA LYS A 137 8.81 -25.28 -19.03
C LYS A 137 8.74 -25.24 -17.52
N SER A 138 8.90 -26.38 -16.85
CA SER A 138 8.92 -26.46 -15.39
C SER A 138 10.34 -26.73 -14.91
N ASN A 139 11.20 -25.73 -14.98
CA ASN A 139 12.60 -25.83 -14.57
C ASN A 139 13.03 -24.55 -13.91
N PHE A 140 13.00 -24.56 -12.59
CA PHE A 140 13.18 -23.34 -11.79
C PHE A 140 14.39 -23.43 -10.87
N THR A 141 14.91 -22.26 -10.44
CA THR A 141 15.90 -22.13 -9.38
C THR A 141 15.24 -22.42 -8.04
N ASP A 142 16.03 -22.50 -7.00
CA ASP A 142 15.52 -22.50 -5.64
C ASP A 142 14.92 -21.12 -5.36
N ILE A 143 13.95 -21.07 -4.42
CA ILE A 143 13.34 -19.83 -4.00
C ILE A 143 14.30 -19.10 -3.05
N ARG A 144 14.41 -17.79 -3.23
CA ARG A 144 15.13 -16.93 -2.30
C ARG A 144 14.26 -15.75 -1.90
N GLN A 145 14.36 -15.32 -0.66
CA GLN A 145 13.60 -14.17 -0.16
C GLN A 145 14.26 -12.89 -0.65
N PHE A 146 13.49 -12.02 -1.27
CA PHE A 146 13.95 -10.74 -1.78
C PHE A 146 13.30 -9.62 -0.98
N ASN A 147 14.10 -8.92 -0.17
CA ASN A 147 13.58 -7.80 0.63
C ASN A 147 13.24 -6.63 -0.28
N LEU A 148 12.04 -6.08 -0.10
CA LEU A 148 11.48 -5.04 -0.98
C LEU A 148 11.94 -3.62 -0.62
N MET A 149 12.74 -3.44 0.43
CA MET A 149 13.21 -2.11 0.80
C MET A 149 14.38 -1.66 -0.07
N PHE A 150 14.29 -0.45 -0.61
CA PHE A 150 15.43 0.18 -1.26
C PHE A 150 16.44 0.58 -0.20
N LYS A 151 17.70 0.27 -0.45
CA LYS A 151 18.83 0.68 0.40
C LYS A 151 19.54 1.88 -0.19
N THR A 152 20.09 2.73 0.69
CA THR A 152 21.01 3.77 0.30
C THR A 152 21.99 3.98 1.48
N PHE A 153 22.81 4.99 1.40
CA PHE A 153 23.84 5.25 2.39
C PHE A 153 23.80 6.70 2.83
N GLN A 154 24.02 6.93 4.11
CA GLN A 154 24.14 8.27 4.66
C GLN A 154 25.61 8.52 5.00
N GLY A 155 26.15 9.62 4.48
CA GLY A 155 27.57 9.95 4.68
C GLY A 155 28.44 9.55 3.52
N VAL A 156 29.74 9.52 3.75
CA VAL A 156 30.73 9.36 2.67
C VAL A 156 31.14 7.91 2.41
N THR A 157 30.77 6.97 3.30
CA THR A 157 31.14 5.56 3.14
C THR A 157 29.93 4.72 2.83
N GLU A 158 30.14 3.66 2.03
CA GLU A 158 29.09 2.70 1.67
C GLU A 158 29.34 1.40 2.45
N ASP A 159 28.94 1.38 3.70
CA ASP A 159 29.14 0.22 4.57
C ASP A 159 27.88 -0.06 5.39
N ALA A 160 27.92 -1.14 6.17
CA ALA A 160 26.77 -1.58 6.96
C ALA A 160 26.33 -0.54 7.99
N LYS A 161 27.26 0.24 8.53
CA LYS A 161 26.96 1.24 9.56
C LYS A 161 26.26 2.47 8.98
N SER A 162 26.52 2.77 7.70
CA SER A 162 25.96 3.93 7.00
C SER A 162 24.68 3.59 6.23
N THR A 163 24.27 2.32 6.21
CA THR A 163 23.09 1.87 5.45
C THR A 163 21.81 2.46 6.04
N ILE A 164 21.02 3.08 5.17
CA ILE A 164 19.66 3.53 5.51
C ILE A 164 18.73 3.06 4.39
N TYR A 165 17.43 3.25 4.60
CA TYR A 165 16.40 2.71 3.70
C TYR A 165 15.45 3.81 3.28
N LEU A 166 14.91 3.68 2.06
CA LEU A 166 13.76 4.49 1.65
C LEU A 166 12.52 3.83 2.24
N ARG A 167 11.71 4.60 2.93
CA ARG A 167 10.55 4.05 3.65
C ARG A 167 9.60 3.31 2.71
N PRO A 168 9.17 2.10 3.06
CA PRO A 168 8.21 1.35 2.24
C PRO A 168 6.76 1.69 2.53
N GLU A 169 6.51 2.47 3.60
CA GLU A 169 5.17 2.95 3.99
C GLU A 169 5.29 4.19 4.85
N THR A 170 4.24 4.98 4.88
CA THR A 170 4.19 6.20 5.70
C THR A 170 3.79 5.91 7.15
N ALA A 171 3.23 4.74 7.43
CA ALA A 171 2.68 4.38 8.74
C ALA A 171 3.70 4.47 9.86
N GLN A 172 4.93 3.97 9.64
CA GLN A 172 5.92 3.88 10.72
C GLN A 172 6.37 5.25 11.22
N GLY A 173 6.40 6.26 10.33
CA GLY A 173 6.68 7.64 10.76
C GLY A 173 5.60 8.16 11.72
N ILE A 174 4.37 7.71 11.53
CA ILE A 174 3.27 8.06 12.43
C ILE A 174 3.47 7.38 13.79
N PHE A 175 3.76 6.08 13.78
CA PHE A 175 3.91 5.31 15.03
C PHE A 175 5.05 5.83 15.90
N VAL A 176 6.21 6.14 15.32
CA VAL A 176 7.34 6.64 16.10
C VAL A 176 7.08 8.05 16.64
N ASN A 177 6.13 8.78 16.05
CA ASN A 177 5.75 10.12 16.49
C ASN A 177 4.45 10.14 17.31
N PHE A 178 3.90 8.99 17.65
CA PHE A 178 2.60 8.91 18.34
C PHE A 178 2.57 9.81 19.59
N LEU A 179 3.53 9.62 20.50
CA LEU A 179 3.55 10.40 21.74
C LEU A 179 3.92 11.87 21.52
N ASN A 180 4.78 12.17 20.55
CA ASN A 180 5.10 13.55 20.19
C ASN A 180 3.84 14.30 19.79
N VAL A 181 3.04 13.69 18.93
CA VAL A 181 1.79 14.29 18.43
C VAL A 181 0.74 14.37 19.53
N GLN A 182 0.53 13.26 20.24
CA GLN A 182 -0.47 13.17 21.30
C GLN A 182 -0.23 14.24 22.38
N ARG A 183 1.02 14.39 22.81
CA ARG A 183 1.37 15.34 23.88
C ARG A 183 1.34 16.79 23.41
N SER A 184 1.92 17.09 22.25
CA SER A 184 1.99 18.46 21.74
C SER A 184 0.60 19.02 21.42
N MET A 185 -0.31 18.18 20.94
CA MET A 185 -1.67 18.57 20.59
C MET A 185 -2.68 18.29 21.70
N ARG A 186 -2.24 17.66 22.79
CA ARG A 186 -3.07 17.30 23.95
C ARG A 186 -4.28 16.46 23.55
N LEU A 187 -4.05 15.51 22.66
CA LEU A 187 -5.13 14.69 22.10
C LEU A 187 -5.55 13.59 23.07
N LYS A 188 -6.83 13.29 23.07
CA LYS A 188 -7.41 12.17 23.83
C LYS A 188 -7.76 11.04 22.86
N VAL A 189 -7.46 9.82 23.23
CA VAL A 189 -7.90 8.62 22.48
C VAL A 189 -9.43 8.54 22.57
N PRO A 190 -10.17 8.34 21.46
CA PRO A 190 -9.67 8.01 20.12
C PRO A 190 -9.30 9.24 19.29
N PHE A 191 -8.23 9.13 18.52
CA PHE A 191 -7.84 10.17 17.55
C PHE A 191 -6.98 9.55 16.46
N GLY A 192 -6.89 10.25 15.33
CA GLY A 192 -6.09 9.79 14.19
C GLY A 192 -4.95 10.74 13.84
N ILE A 193 -3.90 10.18 13.28
CA ILE A 193 -2.80 10.94 12.68
C ILE A 193 -2.73 10.52 11.21
N GLY A 194 -2.89 11.49 10.32
CA GLY A 194 -2.86 11.24 8.88
C GLY A 194 -1.60 11.78 8.22
N GLN A 195 -1.16 11.11 7.18
CA GLN A 195 0.01 11.52 6.43
C GLN A 195 -0.17 11.19 4.96
N VAL A 196 0.27 12.13 4.11
CA VAL A 196 0.39 11.91 2.66
C VAL A 196 1.87 12.03 2.33
N GLY A 197 2.44 11.01 1.70
CA GLY A 197 3.86 11.07 1.38
C GLY A 197 4.33 9.95 0.49
N LYS A 198 5.54 10.12 -0.02
CA LYS A 198 6.22 9.15 -0.87
C LYS A 198 6.62 7.90 -0.09
N SER A 199 6.45 6.76 -0.74
CA SER A 199 6.90 5.45 -0.28
C SER A 199 7.56 4.70 -1.44
N PHE A 200 8.39 3.72 -1.12
CA PHE A 200 9.24 3.05 -2.11
C PHE A 200 9.25 1.55 -1.83
N ARG A 201 8.93 0.75 -2.85
CA ARG A 201 8.98 -0.71 -2.74
C ARG A 201 9.64 -1.26 -4.00
N ASN A 202 10.73 -1.98 -3.83
CA ASN A 202 11.49 -2.54 -4.94
C ASN A 202 10.77 -3.78 -5.52
N GLU A 203 9.58 -3.57 -6.03
CA GLU A 203 8.66 -4.60 -6.53
C GLU A 203 9.34 -5.49 -7.56
N ILE A 204 9.16 -6.80 -7.44
CA ILE A 204 9.68 -7.78 -8.40
C ILE A 204 8.87 -7.70 -9.70
N THR A 205 7.55 -7.59 -9.57
CA THR A 205 6.63 -7.60 -10.71
C THR A 205 5.73 -6.35 -10.71
N PRO A 206 6.33 -5.15 -10.92
CA PRO A 206 5.50 -3.96 -11.08
C PRO A 206 4.70 -4.07 -12.38
N GLY A 207 3.65 -3.28 -12.49
CA GLY A 207 2.86 -3.32 -13.72
C GLY A 207 1.50 -2.68 -13.61
N ASN A 208 0.71 -2.87 -14.68
CA ASN A 208 -0.59 -2.27 -14.83
C ASN A 208 -0.51 -0.75 -14.71
N PHE A 209 0.40 -0.16 -15.50
CA PHE A 209 0.59 1.29 -15.58
C PHE A 209 1.01 1.81 -14.19
N ILE A 210 0.27 2.76 -13.63
CA ILE A 210 0.59 3.33 -12.32
C ILE A 210 -0.02 2.55 -11.14
N PHE A 211 -0.67 1.42 -11.40
CA PHE A 211 -1.31 0.62 -10.35
C PHE A 211 -0.27 0.01 -9.39
N ARG A 212 0.86 -0.48 -9.93
CA ARG A 212 1.94 -1.07 -9.11
C ARG A 212 3.28 -0.58 -9.62
N VAL A 213 3.84 0.38 -8.90
CA VAL A 213 5.09 1.05 -9.25
C VAL A 213 6.03 1.03 -8.05
N ARG A 214 7.31 1.32 -8.29
CA ARG A 214 8.33 1.25 -7.23
C ARG A 214 8.40 2.51 -6.38
N GLU A 215 7.98 3.64 -6.93
CA GLU A 215 7.90 4.93 -6.24
C GLU A 215 6.46 5.42 -6.33
N PHE A 216 5.82 5.63 -5.17
CA PHE A 216 4.40 6.00 -5.15
C PHE A 216 4.13 6.89 -3.93
N GLU A 217 2.91 7.39 -3.84
CA GLU A 217 2.46 8.17 -2.67
C GLU A 217 1.34 7.43 -1.97
N GLN A 218 1.37 7.46 -0.64
CA GLN A 218 0.30 6.90 0.19
C GLN A 218 -0.41 8.00 0.94
N MET A 219 -1.69 7.77 1.19
CA MET A 219 -2.52 8.56 2.10
C MET A 219 -2.94 7.59 3.18
N GLU A 220 -2.35 7.72 4.37
CA GLU A 220 -2.61 6.79 5.48
C GLU A 220 -3.07 7.55 6.70
N LEU A 221 -4.11 7.02 7.35
CA LEU A 221 -4.56 7.45 8.66
C LEU A 221 -4.27 6.32 9.65
N GLU A 222 -3.59 6.64 10.74
CA GLU A 222 -3.45 5.71 11.86
C GLU A 222 -4.37 6.23 12.95
N PHE A 223 -5.46 5.52 13.18
CA PHE A 223 -6.47 5.91 14.14
C PHE A 223 -6.30 5.08 15.40
N PHE A 224 -6.00 5.77 16.51
CA PHE A 224 -5.67 5.16 17.79
C PHE A 224 -6.93 5.07 18.64
N CYS A 225 -7.24 3.86 19.13
CA CYS A 225 -8.45 3.60 19.90
C CYS A 225 -8.16 2.70 21.10
N LYS A 226 -9.10 2.68 22.04
CA LYS A 226 -8.98 1.84 23.25
C LYS A 226 -9.12 0.37 22.84
N PRO A 227 -8.21 -0.52 23.35
CA PRO A 227 -8.35 -1.95 23.10
C PRO A 227 -9.76 -2.44 23.49
N GLY A 228 -10.34 -3.26 22.63
CA GLY A 228 -11.72 -3.74 22.77
C GLY A 228 -12.73 -2.96 21.95
N THR A 229 -12.35 -1.79 21.44
CA THR A 229 -13.23 -0.98 20.58
C THR A 229 -12.83 -1.06 19.11
N GLU A 230 -11.74 -1.75 18.80
CA GLU A 230 -11.11 -1.74 17.47
C GLU A 230 -12.03 -2.28 16.37
N LEU A 231 -12.83 -3.31 16.64
CA LEU A 231 -13.69 -3.89 15.61
C LEU A 231 -14.83 -2.96 15.23
N ASP A 232 -15.34 -2.19 16.19
CA ASP A 232 -16.35 -1.15 15.91
C ASP A 232 -15.76 -0.03 15.06
N TRP A 233 -14.53 0.39 15.39
CA TRP A 233 -13.84 1.42 14.61
C TRP A 233 -13.44 0.92 13.22
N HIS A 234 -13.07 -0.36 13.09
CA HIS A 234 -12.81 -0.97 11.80
C HIS A 234 -14.07 -0.90 10.91
N LYS A 235 -15.22 -1.27 11.47
CA LYS A 235 -16.50 -1.18 10.76
C LYS A 235 -16.80 0.27 10.35
N TYR A 236 -16.58 1.22 11.26
CA TYR A 236 -16.79 2.65 11.00
C TYR A 236 -15.95 3.11 9.80
N TYR A 237 -14.65 2.84 9.81
CA TYR A 237 -13.76 3.30 8.73
C TYR A 237 -13.99 2.55 7.42
N LYS A 238 -14.39 1.30 7.47
CA LYS A 238 -14.80 0.54 6.29
C LYS A 238 -15.93 1.29 5.56
N GLU A 239 -16.95 1.70 6.29
CA GLU A 239 -18.09 2.47 5.73
C GLU A 239 -17.67 3.88 5.33
N TYR A 240 -16.85 4.53 6.15
CA TYR A 240 -16.38 5.91 5.91
C TYR A 240 -15.59 5.99 4.59
N CYS A 241 -14.66 5.06 4.38
CA CYS A 241 -13.84 5.03 3.17
C CYS A 241 -14.69 4.70 1.93
N TYR A 242 -15.60 3.75 2.05
CA TYR A 242 -16.50 3.40 0.95
C TYR A 242 -17.36 4.60 0.54
N ASN A 243 -17.97 5.26 1.52
CA ASN A 243 -18.83 6.42 1.28
C ASN A 243 -18.02 7.59 0.71
N TYR A 244 -16.75 7.74 1.14
CA TYR A 244 -15.88 8.76 0.57
C TYR A 244 -15.68 8.54 -0.93
N LEU A 245 -15.44 7.30 -1.36
CA LEU A 245 -15.30 6.98 -2.79
C LEU A 245 -16.58 7.30 -3.56
N LEU A 246 -17.74 6.98 -2.98
CA LEU A 246 -19.02 7.34 -3.61
C LEU A 246 -19.16 8.86 -3.75
N SER A 247 -18.70 9.61 -2.74
CA SER A 247 -18.77 11.08 -2.77
C SER A 247 -17.89 11.70 -3.85
N LEU A 248 -16.85 10.98 -4.29
CA LEU A 248 -16.02 11.40 -5.42
C LEU A 248 -16.69 11.11 -6.78
N GLY A 249 -17.85 10.45 -6.76
CA GLY A 249 -18.58 10.10 -7.96
C GLY A 249 -18.22 8.76 -8.57
N ILE A 250 -17.47 7.93 -7.85
CA ILE A 250 -17.09 6.59 -8.33
C ILE A 250 -18.33 5.70 -8.40
N ASP A 251 -18.49 5.00 -9.50
CA ASP A 251 -19.62 4.11 -9.77
C ASP A 251 -19.63 2.96 -8.75
N LYS A 252 -20.72 2.87 -7.97
CA LYS A 252 -20.86 1.84 -6.94
C LYS A 252 -20.80 0.41 -7.51
N ASP A 253 -21.21 0.24 -8.77
CA ASP A 253 -21.20 -1.08 -9.41
C ASP A 253 -19.79 -1.53 -9.80
N LYS A 254 -18.82 -0.62 -9.71
CA LYS A 254 -17.39 -0.92 -9.93
C LYS A 254 -16.60 -0.99 -8.63
N LEU A 255 -17.28 -0.91 -7.47
CA LEU A 255 -16.67 -1.02 -6.15
C LEU A 255 -17.19 -2.28 -5.45
N ARG A 256 -16.33 -2.94 -4.69
CA ARG A 256 -16.75 -4.03 -3.81
C ARG A 256 -15.87 -4.08 -2.57
N LEU A 257 -16.49 -4.54 -1.48
CA LEU A 257 -15.80 -4.78 -0.22
C LEU A 257 -15.39 -6.24 -0.16
N ARG A 258 -14.15 -6.51 0.27
CA ARG A 258 -13.65 -7.89 0.42
C ARG A 258 -12.98 -8.02 1.78
N ASP A 259 -13.66 -8.69 2.69
CA ASP A 259 -13.09 -9.00 4.01
C ASP A 259 -12.07 -10.14 3.86
N HIS A 260 -10.90 -9.98 4.48
CA HIS A 260 -9.89 -11.03 4.49
C HIS A 260 -10.33 -12.20 5.37
N SER A 261 -10.09 -13.42 4.92
CA SER A 261 -10.27 -14.61 5.75
C SER A 261 -9.17 -14.64 6.82
N LYS A 262 -9.36 -15.47 7.83
CA LYS A 262 -8.37 -15.60 8.92
C LYS A 262 -6.98 -16.00 8.39
N GLU A 263 -6.96 -16.79 7.33
CA GLU A 263 -5.73 -17.30 6.72
C GLU A 263 -4.99 -16.23 5.93
N GLU A 264 -5.70 -15.20 5.46
CA GLU A 264 -5.12 -14.08 4.70
C GLU A 264 -4.60 -12.96 5.60
N LEU A 265 -5.06 -12.89 6.86
CA LEU A 265 -4.71 -11.80 7.76
C LEU A 265 -3.20 -11.73 7.99
N SER A 266 -2.65 -10.54 7.92
CA SER A 266 -1.27 -10.29 8.37
C SER A 266 -1.16 -10.64 9.86
N PHE A 267 0.04 -11.03 10.27
CA PHE A 267 0.29 -11.46 11.65
C PHE A 267 -0.03 -10.38 12.69
N TYR A 268 -0.06 -9.12 12.31
CA TYR A 268 -0.35 -7.99 13.19
C TYR A 268 -1.83 -7.60 13.19
N SER A 269 -2.66 -8.22 12.36
CA SER A 269 -4.05 -7.77 12.14
C SER A 269 -5.06 -8.78 12.66
N ASN A 270 -6.16 -8.27 13.25
CA ASN A 270 -7.29 -9.12 13.63
C ASN A 270 -8.53 -8.88 12.76
N ALA A 271 -8.46 -7.92 11.84
CA ALA A 271 -9.51 -7.69 10.82
C ALA A 271 -8.92 -6.81 9.70
N THR A 272 -9.14 -7.21 8.47
CA THR A 272 -8.74 -6.41 7.30
C THR A 272 -9.83 -6.51 6.25
N THR A 273 -10.16 -5.37 5.64
CA THR A 273 -11.09 -5.29 4.52
C THR A 273 -10.42 -4.49 3.41
N ASP A 274 -10.47 -5.02 2.18
CA ASP A 274 -10.10 -4.26 0.99
C ASP A 274 -11.35 -3.67 0.36
N ILE A 275 -11.21 -2.43 -0.16
CA ILE A 275 -12.17 -1.91 -1.13
C ILE A 275 -11.48 -2.10 -2.49
N GLU A 276 -12.12 -2.86 -3.36
CA GLU A 276 -11.61 -3.13 -4.70
C GLU A 276 -12.39 -2.33 -5.74
N TYR A 277 -11.68 -1.91 -6.79
CA TYR A 277 -12.29 -1.23 -7.95
C TYR A 277 -12.10 -2.11 -9.19
N LEU A 278 -13.08 -2.09 -10.07
CA LEU A 278 -13.05 -2.82 -11.33
C LEU A 278 -12.29 -1.99 -12.39
N PHE A 279 -10.98 -2.17 -12.41
CA PHE A 279 -10.09 -1.54 -13.39
C PHE A 279 -10.23 -2.23 -14.75
N PRO A 280 -9.68 -1.67 -15.84
CA PRO A 280 -9.70 -2.37 -17.14
C PRO A 280 -9.06 -3.75 -17.12
N PHE A 281 -8.09 -3.99 -16.22
CA PHE A 281 -7.42 -5.30 -16.07
C PHE A 281 -8.17 -6.26 -15.13
N GLY A 282 -9.24 -5.81 -14.50
CA GLY A 282 -10.00 -6.61 -13.53
C GLY A 282 -10.04 -5.98 -12.15
N TRP A 283 -10.58 -6.72 -11.19
CA TRP A 283 -10.68 -6.25 -9.80
C TRP A 283 -9.28 -6.05 -9.21
N GLY A 284 -9.05 -4.90 -8.61
CA GLY A 284 -7.79 -4.58 -7.94
C GLY A 284 -8.03 -3.84 -6.64
N GLU A 285 -7.19 -4.09 -5.67
CA GLU A 285 -7.25 -3.42 -4.37
C GLU A 285 -6.99 -1.92 -4.54
N LEU A 286 -7.94 -1.11 -4.08
CA LEU A 286 -7.82 0.34 -4.06
C LEU A 286 -7.50 0.84 -2.65
N TRP A 287 -8.20 0.33 -1.64
CA TRP A 287 -8.08 0.78 -0.25
C TRP A 287 -7.96 -0.43 0.66
N GLY A 288 -7.03 -0.39 1.62
CA GLY A 288 -6.96 -1.38 2.68
C GLY A 288 -7.37 -0.75 4.00
N ILE A 289 -8.27 -1.37 4.74
CA ILE A 289 -8.65 -0.94 6.09
C ILE A 289 -8.31 -2.08 7.05
N ALA A 290 -7.28 -1.90 7.86
CA ALA A 290 -6.76 -2.94 8.74
C ALA A 290 -6.89 -2.55 10.21
N SER A 291 -7.27 -3.50 11.04
CA SER A 291 -7.14 -3.38 12.49
C SER A 291 -5.79 -4.01 12.86
N ARG A 292 -4.82 -3.17 13.21
CA ARG A 292 -3.42 -3.57 13.42
C ARG A 292 -3.12 -3.96 14.88
N THR A 293 -4.12 -3.92 15.75
CA THR A 293 -3.97 -4.17 17.19
C THR A 293 -2.97 -3.18 17.81
N ASP A 294 -2.21 -3.60 18.81
CA ASP A 294 -1.15 -2.79 19.44
C ASP A 294 0.24 -3.13 18.88
N TYR A 295 0.28 -3.88 17.77
CA TYR A 295 1.53 -4.48 17.27
C TYR A 295 2.63 -3.44 17.08
N ASP A 296 2.34 -2.37 16.34
CA ASP A 296 3.38 -1.41 15.95
C ASP A 296 3.93 -0.65 17.15
N LEU A 297 3.05 -0.10 17.99
CA LEU A 297 3.49 0.66 19.17
C LEU A 297 4.26 -0.25 20.15
N THR A 298 3.80 -1.49 20.31
CA THR A 298 4.49 -2.47 21.19
C THR A 298 5.88 -2.79 20.65
N CYS A 299 6.02 -2.97 19.34
CA CYS A 299 7.32 -3.25 18.72
C CYS A 299 8.28 -2.08 18.91
N HIS A 300 7.80 -0.85 18.73
CA HIS A 300 8.64 0.34 18.92
C HIS A 300 9.02 0.54 20.39
N GLN A 301 8.10 0.24 21.31
CA GLN A 301 8.41 0.26 22.75
C GLN A 301 9.52 -0.73 23.08
N LYS A 302 9.40 -1.95 22.57
CA LYS A 302 10.33 -3.03 22.84
C LYS A 302 11.75 -2.73 22.33
N VAL A 303 11.87 -2.25 21.10
CA VAL A 303 13.18 -1.99 20.50
C VAL A 303 13.81 -0.69 21.04
N SER A 304 13.02 0.35 21.24
CA SER A 304 13.51 1.65 21.70
C SER A 304 13.76 1.70 23.20
N GLY A 305 13.07 0.86 23.97
CA GLY A 305 13.07 0.95 25.43
C GLY A 305 12.28 2.13 25.98
N LYS A 306 11.51 2.82 25.11
CA LYS A 306 10.70 3.98 25.52
C LYS A 306 9.23 3.54 25.57
N SER A 307 8.54 3.91 26.65
CA SER A 307 7.11 3.60 26.77
C SER A 307 6.31 4.27 25.65
N MET A 308 5.42 3.50 25.04
CA MET A 308 4.47 3.98 24.03
C MET A 308 3.05 4.00 24.60
N GLU A 309 2.92 3.90 25.91
CA GLU A 309 1.62 3.89 26.58
C GLU A 309 0.98 5.29 26.56
N TYR A 310 -0.34 5.29 26.38
CA TYR A 310 -1.20 6.44 26.56
C TYR A 310 -1.76 6.42 27.97
N LEU A 311 -1.73 7.55 28.65
CA LEU A 311 -2.39 7.72 29.96
C LEU A 311 -3.71 8.45 29.73
N ASP A 312 -4.81 7.76 29.99
CA ASP A 312 -6.14 8.33 29.88
C ASP A 312 -6.36 9.30 31.06
N PRO A 313 -6.53 10.60 30.78
CA PRO A 313 -6.67 11.57 31.88
C PRO A 313 -7.99 11.47 32.63
N GLU A 314 -9.00 10.81 32.07
CA GLU A 314 -10.31 10.67 32.71
C GLU A 314 -10.38 9.47 33.67
N THR A 315 -9.76 8.35 33.25
CA THR A 315 -9.82 7.10 34.03
C THR A 315 -8.53 6.80 34.79
N ASN A 316 -7.45 7.49 34.43
CA ASN A 316 -6.10 7.25 34.94
C ASN A 316 -5.55 5.85 34.56
N GLU A 317 -6.14 5.23 33.55
CA GLU A 317 -5.67 3.97 33.00
C GLU A 317 -4.49 4.20 32.05
N ARG A 318 -3.53 3.28 32.05
CA ARG A 318 -2.44 3.25 31.07
C ARG A 318 -2.64 2.05 30.15
N TYR A 319 -2.50 2.27 28.86
CA TYR A 319 -2.56 1.19 27.87
C TYR A 319 -1.88 1.62 26.59
N ILE A 320 -1.47 0.62 25.79
CA ILE A 320 -1.00 0.86 24.44
C ILE A 320 -2.24 0.83 23.53
N PRO A 321 -2.57 1.90 22.83
CA PRO A 321 -3.76 1.91 21.97
C PRO A 321 -3.69 0.87 20.86
N TYR A 322 -4.84 0.43 20.42
CA TYR A 322 -5.01 -0.33 19.19
C TYR A 322 -5.14 0.65 18.02
N VAL A 323 -4.86 0.18 16.81
CA VAL A 323 -4.76 1.03 15.63
C VAL A 323 -5.69 0.52 14.52
N ILE A 324 -6.46 1.42 13.94
CA ILE A 324 -7.20 1.19 12.69
C ILE A 324 -6.50 2.01 11.61
N GLU A 325 -6.13 1.33 10.52
CA GLU A 325 -5.38 1.93 9.42
C GLU A 325 -6.17 1.89 8.13
N PRO A 326 -6.85 2.99 7.75
CA PRO A 326 -7.25 3.16 6.35
C PRO A 326 -6.04 3.62 5.54
N SER A 327 -5.67 2.87 4.51
CA SER A 327 -4.51 3.16 3.67
C SER A 327 -4.89 3.10 2.20
N VAL A 328 -4.58 4.16 1.45
CA VAL A 328 -4.90 4.23 0.02
C VAL A 328 -3.74 4.86 -0.73
N GLY A 329 -3.48 4.34 -1.93
CA GLY A 329 -2.46 4.89 -2.82
C GLY A 329 -2.99 6.08 -3.61
N VAL A 330 -2.18 7.13 -3.70
CA VAL A 330 -2.54 8.31 -4.51
C VAL A 330 -2.66 7.90 -5.98
N GLU A 331 -1.69 7.12 -6.50
CA GLU A 331 -1.69 6.69 -7.90
C GLU A 331 -2.89 5.80 -8.23
N ARG A 332 -3.26 4.89 -7.31
CA ARG A 332 -4.43 4.03 -7.50
C ARG A 332 -5.72 4.83 -7.48
N THR A 333 -5.83 5.82 -6.61
CA THR A 333 -7.00 6.72 -6.57
C THR A 333 -7.08 7.55 -7.85
N PHE A 334 -5.94 8.09 -8.29
CA PHE A 334 -5.82 8.81 -9.57
C PHE A 334 -6.33 7.94 -10.72
N LEU A 335 -5.83 6.71 -10.80
CA LEU A 335 -6.20 5.76 -11.85
C LEU A 335 -7.70 5.45 -11.79
N THR A 336 -8.24 5.24 -10.59
CA THR A 336 -9.66 4.95 -10.37
C THR A 336 -10.54 6.10 -10.88
N VAL A 337 -10.21 7.31 -10.46
CA VAL A 337 -10.97 8.52 -10.88
C VAL A 337 -10.92 8.66 -12.39
N LEU A 338 -9.75 8.48 -12.98
CA LEU A 338 -9.58 8.62 -14.44
C LEU A 338 -10.36 7.53 -15.19
N CYS A 339 -10.24 6.28 -14.77
CA CYS A 339 -10.96 5.15 -15.38
C CYS A 339 -12.47 5.33 -15.28
N ASP A 340 -12.94 5.77 -14.13
CA ASP A 340 -14.38 5.92 -13.88
C ASP A 340 -14.96 7.08 -14.69
N ALA A 341 -14.22 8.19 -14.81
CA ALA A 341 -14.62 9.37 -15.57
C ALA A 341 -14.55 9.16 -17.09
N TYR A 342 -13.63 8.36 -17.54
CA TYR A 342 -13.40 8.13 -18.98
C TYR A 342 -14.64 7.61 -19.70
N UNK A 343 -15.14 6.74 -19.13
CA UNK A 343 -16.32 6.16 -19.69
C UNK A 343 -17.45 7.13 -19.86
N UNK A 344 -17.28 7.96 -19.14
CA UNK A 344 -18.20 9.01 -19.14
C UNK A 344 -17.92 10.04 -20.22
N UNK A 345 -16.89 9.95 -20.46
CA UNK A 345 -16.42 10.85 -21.41
C UNK A 345 -16.88 10.63 -22.78
N UNK A 346 -16.98 9.60 -22.86
CA UNK A 346 -17.47 9.26 -24.13
C UNK A 346 -18.87 9.66 -24.38
N VAL A 347 -19.60 9.60 -23.44
CA VAL A 347 -21.01 10.00 -23.52
C VAL A 347 -21.14 11.53 -23.45
N ARG A 348 -20.29 12.15 -22.70
CA ARG A 348 -20.31 13.61 -22.55
C ARG A 348 -19.82 14.33 -23.81
N GLN A 349 -18.88 13.77 -24.55
CA GLN A 349 -18.40 14.38 -25.80
C GLN A 349 -19.46 14.41 -26.88
N GLU A 350 -20.43 13.49 -26.83
CA GLU A 350 -21.55 13.49 -27.80
C GLU A 350 -22.64 14.50 -27.45
N LYS A 351 -22.59 15.07 -26.24
CA LYS A 351 -23.60 16.03 -25.77
C LYS A 351 -23.13 17.47 -25.72
N LEU A 352 -21.89 17.75 -26.11
CA LEU A 352 -21.34 19.11 -26.25
C LEU A 352 -21.26 19.51 -27.72
#